data_861fde3bf7b8c4b928307ec2b3611b21
#
_entry.id   861fde3bf7b8c4b928307ec2b3611b21
#
_cell.length_a   1.000
_cell.length_b   1.000
_cell.length_c   1.000
_cell.angle_alpha   90.00
_cell.angle_beta   90.00
_cell.angle_gamma   90.00
#
_symmetry.space_group_name_H-M   'P 1'
#
loop_
_entity.id
_entity.type
_entity.pdbx_description
1 polymer ?
#
loop_
_entity_poly.entity_id
_entity_poly.type
_entity_poly.pdbx_seq_one_letter_code
_entity_poly.pdbx_strand_id
1 'polypeptide(L)'
;MKKLLNIFIAVLLVSITSKAQSDSSFKFIRLIQGDMVGFTVDNLDNIYILNNHNQIKKLSANGDSIAIFNNVKKFGQATLVDVSNPLKVLLYYEDFATVVVLDRFLNIRNTIDLRKQNIFQVKAIGQSYDNKIWLYDEVDNKLKKIDEDGKLLLETTDFRLLLGQAPSPLKIFDQDKYVYLYDSLQGVYVFDYYGALKNNIMISHWHNFKVAGKYIFGSQSDTLYRYEINSFRLDEWKMPEQIYRSRSFNFTSTRLYALKKEGIEIYSLH
;
A
#
# COMPACT_ATOMS: atom_id res chain seq x y z
N MET A 1 -19.17 20.66 60.97
CA MET A 1 -18.11 19.86 60.37
C MET A 1 -18.64 18.63 59.58
N LYS A 2 -19.52 17.79 60.11
CA LYS A 2 -20.03 16.60 59.37
C LYS A 2 -20.75 16.92 58.05
N LYS A 3 -21.51 18.04 57.94
CA LYS A 3 -22.22 18.41 56.70
C LYS A 3 -21.27 18.92 55.61
N LEU A 4 -20.18 19.62 55.97
CA LEU A 4 -19.14 20.07 55.04
C LEU A 4 -18.31 18.88 54.50
N LEU A 5 -18.05 17.84 55.30
CA LEU A 5 -17.35 16.64 54.91
C LEU A 5 -18.14 15.84 53.91
N ASN A 6 -19.47 15.73 54.07
CA ASN A 6 -20.36 15.00 53.13
C ASN A 6 -20.47 15.72 51.76
N ILE A 7 -20.40 17.06 51.72
CA ILE A 7 -20.40 17.83 50.48
C ILE A 7 -19.07 17.61 49.73
N PHE A 8 -17.94 17.53 50.42
CA PHE A 8 -16.62 17.30 49.84
C PHE A 8 -16.48 15.90 49.26
N ILE A 9 -17.06 14.87 49.90
CA ILE A 9 -17.12 13.49 49.41
C ILE A 9 -18.05 13.38 48.18
N ALA A 10 -19.18 14.08 48.15
CA ALA A 10 -20.09 14.12 47.00
C ALA A 10 -19.47 14.80 45.78
N VAL A 11 -18.66 15.84 45.95
CA VAL A 11 -17.93 16.51 44.84
C VAL A 11 -16.78 15.64 44.32
N LEU A 12 -16.14 14.83 45.17
CA LEU A 12 -15.09 13.90 44.75
C LEU A 12 -15.63 12.71 43.93
N LEU A 13 -16.88 12.31 44.13
CA LEU A 13 -17.53 11.21 43.42
C LEU A 13 -18.06 11.58 42.02
N VAL A 14 -18.24 12.88 41.73
CA VAL A 14 -18.70 13.37 40.42
C VAL A 14 -17.56 13.50 39.40
N SER A 15 -16.30 13.45 39.83
CA SER A 15 -15.11 13.68 38.98
C SER A 15 -14.59 12.42 38.26
N ILE A 16 -15.26 11.26 38.32
CA ILE A 16 -14.71 10.00 37.73
C ILE A 16 -15.52 9.51 36.50
N THR A 17 -16.28 10.35 35.86
CA THR A 17 -16.79 10.02 34.54
C THR A 17 -16.11 10.80 33.44
N SER A 18 -14.79 10.72 33.34
CA SER A 18 -14.15 10.97 32.06
C SER A 18 -14.48 9.78 31.17
N LYS A 19 -15.56 9.90 30.41
CA LYS A 19 -15.72 9.05 29.22
C LYS A 19 -14.49 9.31 28.39
N ALA A 20 -13.63 8.30 28.25
CA ALA A 20 -12.64 8.29 27.18
C ALA A 20 -13.42 8.58 25.91
N GLN A 21 -13.19 9.76 25.34
CA GLN A 21 -13.77 10.15 24.07
C GLN A 21 -13.18 9.14 23.06
N SER A 22 -13.98 8.15 22.68
CA SER A 22 -13.57 7.22 21.62
C SER A 22 -13.31 8.11 20.42
N ASP A 23 -12.07 8.09 19.95
CA ASP A 23 -11.66 8.85 18.78
C ASP A 23 -12.61 8.47 17.64
N SER A 24 -13.51 9.36 17.26
CA SER A 24 -14.60 9.11 16.31
C SER A 24 -14.08 8.87 14.89
N SER A 25 -12.77 9.03 14.68
CA SER A 25 -12.10 8.91 13.39
C SER A 25 -12.14 7.50 12.79
N PHE A 26 -12.30 6.45 13.64
CA PHE A 26 -12.28 5.04 13.21
C PHE A 26 -13.52 4.31 13.73
N LYS A 27 -14.52 4.11 12.87
CA LYS A 27 -15.73 3.36 13.25
C LYS A 27 -15.71 1.98 12.62
N PHE A 28 -15.80 0.92 13.46
CA PHE A 28 -15.88 -0.46 12.99
C PHE A 28 -17.10 -0.67 12.09
N ILE A 29 -16.88 -1.31 10.93
CA ILE A 29 -17.94 -1.66 9.97
C ILE A 29 -18.25 -3.16 10.07
N ARG A 30 -17.22 -4.02 9.86
CA ARG A 30 -17.38 -5.49 9.83
C ARG A 30 -16.06 -6.23 9.93
N LEU A 31 -16.16 -7.55 10.12
CA LEU A 31 -15.08 -8.51 10.02
C LEU A 31 -15.31 -9.43 8.80
N ILE A 32 -14.30 -9.60 7.96
CA ILE A 32 -14.23 -10.64 6.94
C ILE A 32 -13.36 -11.77 7.51
N GLN A 33 -13.99 -12.88 7.89
CA GLN A 33 -13.29 -14.02 8.48
C GLN A 33 -12.50 -14.81 7.43
N GLY A 34 -11.39 -15.39 7.85
CA GLY A 34 -10.60 -16.30 7.04
C GLY A 34 -9.13 -16.37 7.47
N ASP A 35 -8.45 -17.43 7.03
CA ASP A 35 -7.01 -17.59 7.21
C ASP A 35 -6.28 -16.86 6.08
N MET A 36 -5.57 -15.80 6.43
CA MET A 36 -4.94 -14.88 5.50
C MET A 36 -3.50 -14.60 5.92
N VAL A 37 -2.58 -14.76 4.98
CA VAL A 37 -1.15 -14.44 5.19
C VAL A 37 -0.87 -12.96 4.95
N GLY A 38 -1.54 -12.39 3.95
CA GLY A 38 -1.42 -10.99 3.59
C GLY A 38 -2.62 -10.52 2.75
N PHE A 39 -2.73 -9.23 2.58
CA PHE A 39 -3.77 -8.65 1.73
C PHE A 39 -3.35 -7.27 1.20
N THR A 40 -4.04 -6.83 0.16
CA THR A 40 -4.00 -5.45 -0.34
C THR A 40 -5.39 -5.03 -0.80
N VAL A 41 -5.63 -3.74 -0.99
CA VAL A 41 -6.92 -3.20 -1.45
C VAL A 41 -6.72 -2.22 -2.60
N ASP A 42 -7.62 -2.27 -3.58
CA ASP A 42 -7.66 -1.29 -4.67
C ASP A 42 -8.48 -0.03 -4.28
N ASN A 43 -8.58 0.92 -5.20
CA ASN A 43 -9.30 2.17 -4.98
C ASN A 43 -10.84 2.04 -5.07
N LEU A 44 -11.36 0.86 -5.43
CA LEU A 44 -12.78 0.50 -5.41
C LEU A 44 -13.14 -0.33 -4.18
N ASP A 45 -12.25 -0.42 -3.18
CA ASP A 45 -12.41 -1.20 -1.97
C ASP A 45 -12.47 -2.74 -2.21
N ASN A 46 -12.07 -3.24 -3.41
CA ASN A 46 -11.89 -4.67 -3.57
C ASN A 46 -10.67 -5.15 -2.78
N ILE A 47 -10.81 -6.30 -2.14
CA ILE A 47 -9.80 -6.87 -1.26
C ILE A 47 -9.14 -8.05 -1.97
N TYR A 48 -7.82 -8.02 -2.07
CA TYR A 48 -7.01 -9.10 -2.63
C TYR A 48 -6.28 -9.79 -1.50
N ILE A 49 -6.63 -11.04 -1.24
CA ILE A 49 -6.13 -11.85 -0.13
C ILE A 49 -5.11 -12.83 -0.67
N LEU A 50 -3.93 -12.85 -0.07
CA LEU A 50 -2.97 -13.94 -0.23
C LEU A 50 -3.19 -14.94 0.91
N ASN A 51 -3.52 -16.18 0.55
CA ASN A 51 -3.69 -17.26 1.53
C ASN A 51 -2.38 -18.05 1.74
N ASN A 52 -2.38 -18.96 2.70
CA ASN A 52 -1.24 -19.83 3.04
C ASN A 52 -0.84 -20.83 1.93
N HIS A 53 -1.65 -20.97 0.87
CA HIS A 53 -1.35 -21.76 -0.32
C HIS A 53 -0.83 -20.91 -1.48
N ASN A 54 -0.45 -19.64 -1.24
CA ASN A 54 -0.01 -18.67 -2.25
C ASN A 54 -1.03 -18.38 -3.35
N GLN A 55 -2.31 -18.61 -3.08
CA GLN A 55 -3.41 -18.25 -3.99
C GLN A 55 -3.84 -16.82 -3.71
N ILE A 56 -4.24 -16.10 -4.75
CA ILE A 56 -4.80 -14.76 -4.63
C ILE A 56 -6.30 -14.82 -4.83
N LYS A 57 -7.06 -14.44 -3.80
CA LYS A 57 -8.51 -14.34 -3.83
C LYS A 57 -8.92 -12.88 -3.86
N LYS A 58 -9.77 -12.51 -4.83
CA LYS A 58 -10.38 -11.17 -4.90
C LYS A 58 -11.78 -11.22 -4.31
N LEU A 59 -12.04 -10.31 -3.37
CA LEU A 59 -13.36 -10.05 -2.81
C LEU A 59 -13.86 -8.68 -3.23
N SER A 60 -15.17 -8.51 -3.29
CA SER A 60 -15.81 -7.19 -3.41
C SER A 60 -15.62 -6.36 -2.13
N ALA A 61 -15.96 -5.07 -2.21
CA ALA A 61 -16.05 -4.19 -1.04
C ALA A 61 -17.02 -4.70 0.03
N ASN A 62 -17.94 -5.60 -0.34
CA ASN A 62 -18.89 -6.27 0.55
C ASN A 62 -18.38 -7.59 1.13
N GLY A 63 -17.20 -8.06 0.70
CA GLY A 63 -16.64 -9.34 1.13
C GLY A 63 -17.08 -10.53 0.29
N ASP A 64 -17.87 -10.32 -0.79
CA ASP A 64 -18.29 -11.40 -1.68
C ASP A 64 -17.12 -11.86 -2.54
N SER A 65 -17.00 -13.16 -2.76
CA SER A 65 -15.95 -13.73 -3.62
C SER A 65 -16.19 -13.40 -5.08
N ILE A 66 -15.22 -12.71 -5.71
CA ILE A 66 -15.27 -12.35 -7.15
C ILE A 66 -14.48 -13.38 -7.97
N ALA A 67 -13.24 -13.66 -7.58
CA ALA A 67 -12.34 -14.50 -8.35
C ALA A 67 -11.23 -15.09 -7.47
N ILE A 68 -10.61 -16.17 -7.98
CA ILE A 68 -9.44 -16.80 -7.36
C ILE A 68 -8.41 -17.07 -8.45
N PHE A 69 -7.17 -16.62 -8.22
CA PHE A 69 -6.02 -16.95 -9.03
C PHE A 69 -5.16 -17.99 -8.32
N ASN A 70 -4.94 -19.11 -9.01
CA ASN A 70 -4.13 -20.20 -8.48
C ASN A 70 -3.20 -20.75 -9.58
N ASN A 71 -1.98 -20.24 -9.61
CA ASN A 71 -0.97 -20.68 -10.58
C ASN A 71 0.39 -21.00 -9.92
N VAL A 72 0.33 -21.40 -8.65
CA VAL A 72 1.49 -21.70 -7.80
C VAL A 72 2.41 -22.75 -8.42
N LYS A 73 1.83 -23.78 -9.06
CA LYS A 73 2.61 -24.85 -9.73
C LYS A 73 3.47 -24.31 -10.89
N LYS A 74 3.03 -23.21 -11.52
CA LYS A 74 3.73 -22.65 -12.69
C LYS A 74 4.70 -21.55 -12.33
N PHE A 75 4.33 -20.69 -11.38
CA PHE A 75 5.08 -19.47 -11.08
C PHE A 75 5.61 -19.39 -9.64
N GLY A 76 5.21 -20.32 -8.75
CA GLY A 76 5.59 -20.23 -7.33
C GLY A 76 4.81 -19.15 -6.59
N GLN A 77 5.49 -18.45 -5.69
CA GLN A 77 4.92 -17.38 -4.88
C GLN A 77 5.15 -16.01 -5.54
N ALA A 78 4.10 -15.21 -5.65
CA ALA A 78 4.25 -13.81 -6.05
C ALA A 78 4.91 -13.00 -4.93
N THR A 79 5.99 -12.30 -5.25
CA THR A 79 6.74 -11.47 -4.31
C THR A 79 6.26 -10.01 -4.28
N LEU A 80 5.78 -9.50 -5.43
CA LEU A 80 5.17 -8.18 -5.52
C LEU A 80 3.77 -8.28 -6.13
N VAL A 81 2.85 -7.49 -5.58
CA VAL A 81 1.46 -7.39 -6.06
C VAL A 81 1.10 -5.91 -6.18
N ASP A 82 0.68 -5.50 -7.37
CA ASP A 82 0.12 -4.17 -7.60
C ASP A 82 -1.32 -4.27 -8.08
N VAL A 83 -2.22 -3.65 -7.32
CA VAL A 83 -3.66 -3.54 -7.57
C VAL A 83 -4.13 -2.08 -7.69
N SER A 84 -3.21 -1.17 -7.99
CA SER A 84 -3.52 0.28 -8.09
C SER A 84 -4.58 0.56 -9.16
N ASN A 85 -4.66 -0.28 -10.20
CA ASN A 85 -5.75 -0.28 -11.17
C ASN A 85 -6.67 -1.49 -10.95
N PRO A 86 -7.95 -1.32 -10.55
CA PRO A 86 -8.86 -2.43 -10.28
C PRO A 86 -9.23 -3.26 -11.50
N LEU A 87 -8.92 -2.79 -12.73
CA LEU A 87 -9.15 -3.50 -13.99
C LEU A 87 -7.97 -4.37 -14.42
N LYS A 88 -6.81 -4.16 -13.79
CA LYS A 88 -5.55 -4.86 -14.11
C LYS A 88 -4.75 -5.10 -12.85
N VAL A 89 -4.36 -6.33 -12.60
CA VAL A 89 -3.50 -6.71 -11.47
C VAL A 89 -2.15 -7.16 -12.00
N LEU A 90 -1.08 -6.67 -11.40
CA LEU A 90 0.28 -7.10 -11.69
C LEU A 90 0.80 -8.00 -10.56
N LEU A 91 1.32 -9.15 -10.94
CA LEU A 91 2.01 -10.08 -10.03
C LEU A 91 3.45 -10.24 -10.52
N TYR A 92 4.42 -10.03 -9.65
CA TYR A 92 5.82 -10.32 -9.97
C TYR A 92 6.29 -11.55 -9.23
N TYR A 93 6.99 -12.42 -9.95
CA TYR A 93 7.56 -13.66 -9.48
C TYR A 93 9.08 -13.57 -9.61
N GLU A 94 9.75 -13.36 -8.49
CA GLU A 94 11.19 -13.09 -8.44
C GLU A 94 12.02 -14.26 -8.97
N ASP A 95 11.70 -15.50 -8.56
CA ASP A 95 12.43 -16.70 -8.96
C ASP A 95 12.52 -16.87 -10.49
N PHE A 96 11.54 -16.33 -11.21
CA PHE A 96 11.45 -16.44 -12.68
C PHE A 96 11.66 -15.10 -13.38
N ALA A 97 11.91 -14.00 -12.68
CA ALA A 97 11.94 -12.64 -13.22
C ALA A 97 10.74 -12.39 -14.15
N THR A 98 9.55 -12.75 -13.69
CA THR A 98 8.35 -12.80 -14.55
C THR A 98 7.25 -11.92 -13.96
N VAL A 99 6.64 -11.07 -14.80
CA VAL A 99 5.41 -10.34 -14.48
C VAL A 99 4.22 -11.03 -15.13
N VAL A 100 3.22 -11.38 -14.33
CA VAL A 100 1.93 -11.87 -14.80
C VAL A 100 0.92 -10.74 -14.71
N VAL A 101 0.28 -10.44 -15.85
CA VAL A 101 -0.76 -9.42 -15.96
C VAL A 101 -2.11 -10.12 -15.94
N LEU A 102 -2.95 -9.79 -14.96
CA LEU A 102 -4.30 -10.32 -14.83
C LEU A 102 -5.35 -9.26 -15.15
N ASP A 103 -6.52 -9.69 -15.61
CA ASP A 103 -7.70 -8.86 -15.74
C ASP A 103 -8.42 -8.66 -14.38
N ARG A 104 -9.53 -7.92 -14.39
CA ARG A 104 -10.35 -7.66 -13.20
C ARG A 104 -10.93 -8.92 -12.54
N PHE A 105 -11.02 -10.03 -13.28
CA PHE A 105 -11.51 -11.34 -12.82
C PHE A 105 -10.37 -12.31 -12.52
N LEU A 106 -9.13 -11.81 -12.44
CA LEU A 106 -7.91 -12.58 -12.21
C LEU A 106 -7.60 -13.61 -13.29
N ASN A 107 -8.11 -13.46 -14.54
CA ASN A 107 -7.65 -14.26 -15.68
C ASN A 107 -6.33 -13.71 -16.20
N ILE A 108 -5.42 -14.59 -16.60
CA ILE A 108 -4.15 -14.19 -17.22
C ILE A 108 -4.43 -13.51 -18.56
N ARG A 109 -4.02 -12.26 -18.69
CA ARG A 109 -3.98 -11.52 -19.95
C ARG A 109 -2.66 -11.70 -20.66
N ASN A 110 -1.56 -11.60 -19.89
CA ASN A 110 -0.22 -11.74 -20.42
C ASN A 110 0.76 -12.25 -19.37
N THR A 111 1.90 -12.77 -19.84
CA THR A 111 3.04 -13.21 -19.04
C THR A 111 4.31 -12.65 -19.66
N ILE A 112 5.03 -11.82 -18.93
CA ILE A 112 6.20 -11.08 -19.38
C ILE A 112 7.45 -11.69 -18.74
N ASP A 113 8.31 -12.32 -19.53
CA ASP A 113 9.64 -12.75 -19.08
C ASP A 113 10.61 -11.57 -19.19
N LEU A 114 10.97 -10.98 -18.07
CA LEU A 114 11.82 -9.80 -18.00
C LEU A 114 13.28 -10.08 -18.38
N ARG A 115 13.73 -11.34 -18.27
CA ARG A 115 15.09 -11.76 -18.70
C ARG A 115 15.35 -11.49 -20.16
N LYS A 116 14.30 -11.51 -21.01
CA LYS A 116 14.39 -11.15 -22.42
C LYS A 116 14.81 -9.69 -22.66
N GLN A 117 14.66 -8.86 -21.64
CA GLN A 117 15.08 -7.45 -21.63
C GLN A 117 16.31 -7.22 -20.74
N ASN A 118 17.02 -8.29 -20.35
CA ASN A 118 18.14 -8.26 -19.41
C ASN A 118 17.77 -7.67 -18.03
N ILE A 119 16.51 -7.80 -17.60
CA ILE A 119 16.02 -7.40 -16.29
C ILE A 119 15.88 -8.66 -15.45
N PHE A 120 16.74 -8.82 -14.46
CA PHE A 120 16.83 -10.07 -13.68
C PHE A 120 16.25 -9.94 -12.28
N GLN A 121 16.29 -8.75 -11.70
CA GLN A 121 15.84 -8.52 -10.34
C GLN A 121 15.07 -7.20 -10.21
N VAL A 122 13.81 -7.31 -9.83
CA VAL A 122 12.92 -6.16 -9.68
C VAL A 122 12.57 -5.97 -8.22
N LYS A 123 12.84 -4.79 -7.68
CA LYS A 123 12.60 -4.43 -6.30
C LYS A 123 11.19 -3.87 -6.06
N ALA A 124 10.65 -3.16 -7.04
CA ALA A 124 9.32 -2.59 -6.99
C ALA A 124 8.69 -2.56 -8.38
N ILE A 125 7.37 -2.75 -8.45
CA ILE A 125 6.57 -2.59 -9.66
C ILE A 125 5.40 -1.65 -9.41
N GLY A 126 4.90 -1.00 -10.46
CA GLY A 126 3.70 -0.18 -10.42
C GLY A 126 3.08 -0.03 -11.80
N GLN A 127 1.78 0.16 -11.84
CA GLN A 127 1.10 0.44 -13.10
C GLN A 127 1.31 1.88 -13.52
N SER A 128 1.44 2.08 -14.83
CA SER A 128 1.44 3.42 -15.41
C SER A 128 0.04 3.79 -15.91
N TYR A 129 -0.26 5.10 -15.92
CA TYR A 129 -1.53 5.66 -16.39
C TYR A 129 -1.90 5.24 -17.83
N ASP A 130 -0.89 4.98 -18.68
CA ASP A 130 -1.03 4.58 -20.08
C ASP A 130 -1.03 3.06 -20.30
N ASN A 131 -1.42 2.30 -19.27
CA ASN A 131 -1.44 0.84 -19.25
C ASN A 131 -0.08 0.15 -19.36
N LYS A 132 1.03 0.90 -19.28
CA LYS A 132 2.37 0.35 -19.22
C LYS A 132 2.74 -0.05 -17.79
N ILE A 133 3.96 -0.52 -17.59
CA ILE A 133 4.45 -1.02 -16.30
C ILE A 133 5.73 -0.28 -15.96
N TRP A 134 5.76 0.36 -14.79
CA TRP A 134 6.95 0.84 -14.16
C TRP A 134 7.57 -0.27 -13.31
N LEU A 135 8.88 -0.38 -13.36
CA LEU A 135 9.64 -1.27 -12.49
C LEU A 135 10.97 -0.64 -12.09
N TYR A 136 11.46 -0.98 -10.92
CA TYR A 136 12.80 -0.65 -10.48
C TYR A 136 13.69 -1.87 -10.62
N ASP A 137 14.65 -1.78 -11.54
CA ASP A 137 15.68 -2.78 -11.76
C ASP A 137 16.80 -2.60 -10.73
N GLU A 138 16.93 -3.54 -9.81
CA GLU A 138 17.90 -3.49 -8.71
C GLU A 138 19.33 -3.71 -9.19
N VAL A 139 19.53 -4.44 -10.28
CA VAL A 139 20.87 -4.69 -10.86
C VAL A 139 21.42 -3.44 -11.51
N ASP A 140 20.62 -2.78 -12.34
CA ASP A 140 21.01 -1.56 -13.06
C ASP A 140 20.87 -0.29 -12.20
N ASN A 141 20.13 -0.39 -11.08
CA ASN A 141 19.73 0.75 -10.24
C ASN A 141 18.98 1.84 -11.03
N LYS A 142 18.03 1.41 -11.85
CA LYS A 142 17.25 2.29 -12.73
C LYS A 142 15.76 2.07 -12.56
N LEU A 143 15.01 3.15 -12.69
CA LEU A 143 13.58 3.08 -12.95
C LEU A 143 13.38 2.84 -14.46
N LYS A 144 12.66 1.77 -14.81
CA LYS A 144 12.38 1.37 -16.17
C LYS A 144 10.89 1.36 -16.44
N LYS A 145 10.49 1.65 -17.68
CA LYS A 145 9.12 1.52 -18.16
C LYS A 145 9.07 0.51 -19.29
N ILE A 146 8.19 -0.48 -19.18
CA ILE A 146 7.98 -1.49 -20.21
C ILE A 146 6.54 -1.49 -20.69
N ASP A 147 6.29 -1.95 -21.91
CA ASP A 147 4.93 -2.22 -22.39
C ASP A 147 4.42 -3.60 -21.93
N GLU A 148 3.18 -3.94 -22.34
CA GLU A 148 2.57 -5.21 -21.97
C GLU A 148 3.23 -6.42 -22.68
N ASP A 149 4.03 -6.23 -23.74
CA ASP A 149 4.83 -7.26 -24.39
C ASP A 149 6.24 -7.39 -23.77
N GLY A 150 6.55 -6.54 -22.79
CA GLY A 150 7.82 -6.52 -22.08
C GLY A 150 8.90 -5.68 -22.75
N LYS A 151 8.59 -4.98 -23.86
CA LYS A 151 9.56 -4.12 -24.54
C LYS A 151 9.91 -2.92 -23.66
N LEU A 152 11.21 -2.65 -23.51
CA LEU A 152 11.70 -1.47 -22.81
C LEU A 152 11.34 -0.19 -23.61
N LEU A 153 10.64 0.72 -22.95
CA LEU A 153 10.19 2.00 -23.53
C LEU A 153 11.04 3.19 -23.04
N LEU A 154 11.44 3.13 -21.76
CA LEU A 154 12.21 4.18 -21.10
C LEU A 154 13.01 3.59 -19.97
N GLU A 155 14.19 4.15 -19.72
CA GLU A 155 14.97 3.95 -18.51
C GLU A 155 15.59 5.28 -18.05
N THR A 156 15.76 5.44 -16.74
CA THR A 156 16.45 6.58 -16.14
C THR A 156 17.97 6.39 -16.20
N THR A 157 18.70 7.45 -15.87
CA THR A 157 20.10 7.33 -15.46
C THR A 157 20.22 6.42 -14.24
N ASP A 158 21.34 5.73 -14.08
CA ASP A 158 21.68 4.98 -12.88
C ASP A 158 21.58 5.88 -11.63
N PHE A 159 20.80 5.48 -10.66
CA PHE A 159 20.53 6.30 -9.49
C PHE A 159 21.74 6.52 -8.59
N ARG A 160 22.75 5.65 -8.65
CA ARG A 160 24.05 5.90 -7.97
C ARG A 160 24.72 7.14 -8.50
N LEU A 161 24.60 7.40 -9.81
CA LEU A 161 25.14 8.61 -10.44
C LEU A 161 24.25 9.84 -10.18
N LEU A 162 22.93 9.63 -10.12
CA LEU A 162 21.97 10.72 -9.95
C LEU A 162 21.85 11.17 -8.49
N LEU A 163 21.88 10.24 -7.55
CA LEU A 163 21.57 10.44 -6.12
C LEU A 163 22.79 10.24 -5.21
N GLY A 164 23.94 9.79 -5.76
CA GLY A 164 25.13 9.42 -4.98
C GLY A 164 25.03 8.05 -4.30
N GLN A 165 23.84 7.44 -4.29
CA GLN A 165 23.58 6.11 -3.73
C GLN A 165 22.38 5.45 -4.42
N ALA A 166 22.34 4.13 -4.40
CA ALA A 166 21.19 3.39 -4.91
C ALA A 166 20.06 3.39 -3.87
N PRO A 167 18.82 3.76 -4.23
CA PRO A 167 17.65 3.55 -3.36
C PRO A 167 17.29 2.06 -3.31
N SER A 168 16.57 1.66 -2.24
CA SER A 168 15.94 0.34 -2.13
C SER A 168 14.41 0.52 -2.06
N PRO A 169 13.76 0.80 -3.19
CA PRO A 169 12.36 1.17 -3.19
C PRO A 169 11.45 0.00 -2.86
N LEU A 170 10.42 0.30 -2.09
CA LEU A 170 9.37 -0.64 -1.71
C LEU A 170 8.14 -0.54 -2.60
N LYS A 171 7.86 0.64 -3.16
CA LYS A 171 6.65 0.93 -3.93
C LYS A 171 6.91 1.94 -5.04
N ILE A 172 6.16 1.76 -6.13
CA ILE A 172 6.06 2.73 -7.23
C ILE A 172 4.59 3.11 -7.39
N PHE A 173 4.31 4.41 -7.51
CA PHE A 173 2.99 4.94 -7.84
C PHE A 173 3.09 5.89 -9.02
N ASP A 174 2.16 5.79 -9.96
CA ASP A 174 2.01 6.72 -11.07
C ASP A 174 0.74 7.53 -10.82
N GLN A 175 0.90 8.81 -10.54
CA GLN A 175 -0.18 9.70 -10.19
C GLN A 175 0.07 11.13 -10.69
N ASP A 176 -0.92 11.75 -11.34
CA ASP A 176 -0.93 13.17 -11.70
C ASP A 176 0.32 13.64 -12.47
N LYS A 177 0.75 12.86 -13.47
CA LYS A 177 1.92 13.11 -14.35
C LYS A 177 3.28 12.86 -13.68
N TYR A 178 3.31 12.29 -12.49
CA TYR A 178 4.54 11.98 -11.77
C TYR A 178 4.59 10.51 -11.39
N VAL A 179 5.81 10.01 -11.28
CA VAL A 179 6.11 8.67 -10.76
C VAL A 179 6.79 8.84 -9.41
N TYR A 180 6.17 8.28 -8.38
CA TYR A 180 6.63 8.32 -7.00
C TYR A 180 7.30 6.99 -6.68
N LEU A 181 8.59 7.05 -6.36
CA LEU A 181 9.38 5.90 -5.95
C LEU A 181 9.65 6.02 -4.45
N TYR A 182 9.03 5.16 -3.65
CA TYR A 182 9.16 5.22 -2.20
C TYR A 182 10.24 4.28 -1.68
N ASP A 183 11.23 4.85 -1.02
CA ASP A 183 12.23 4.18 -0.20
C ASP A 183 11.97 4.50 1.27
N SER A 184 11.82 3.49 2.12
CA SER A 184 11.48 3.70 3.54
C SER A 184 12.57 4.39 4.35
N LEU A 185 13.82 4.38 3.89
CA LEU A 185 14.94 5.03 4.57
C LEU A 185 15.25 6.41 4.00
N GLN A 186 15.08 6.58 2.68
CA GLN A 186 15.52 7.78 1.96
C GLN A 186 14.37 8.73 1.60
N GLY A 187 13.10 8.28 1.70
CA GLY A 187 11.93 9.08 1.36
C GLY A 187 11.35 8.79 -0.01
N VAL A 188 10.74 9.79 -0.63
CA VAL A 188 9.98 9.65 -1.87
C VAL A 188 10.67 10.42 -2.99
N TYR A 189 11.20 9.73 -3.97
CA TYR A 189 11.72 10.33 -5.18
C TYR A 189 10.58 10.52 -6.18
N VAL A 190 10.45 11.73 -6.72
CA VAL A 190 9.38 12.10 -7.66
C VAL A 190 10.00 12.36 -9.02
N PHE A 191 9.59 11.57 -10.01
CA PHE A 191 10.05 11.68 -11.40
C PHE A 191 8.92 12.15 -12.31
N ASP A 192 9.26 12.84 -13.41
CA ASP A 192 8.29 13.02 -14.50
C ASP A 192 8.25 11.77 -15.41
N TYR A 193 7.34 11.77 -16.38
CA TYR A 193 7.18 10.64 -17.31
C TYR A 193 8.34 10.45 -18.31
N TYR A 194 9.30 11.37 -18.32
CA TYR A 194 10.53 11.26 -19.10
C TYR A 194 11.69 10.70 -18.27
N GLY A 195 11.47 10.42 -17.00
CA GLY A 195 12.47 9.86 -16.10
C GLY A 195 13.37 10.92 -15.44
N ALA A 196 13.03 12.21 -15.55
CA ALA A 196 13.78 13.27 -14.88
C ALA A 196 13.32 13.43 -13.41
N LEU A 197 14.27 13.45 -12.47
CA LEU A 197 14.00 13.71 -11.06
C LEU A 197 13.50 15.14 -10.87
N LYS A 198 12.34 15.30 -10.25
CA LYS A 198 11.69 16.60 -9.97
C LYS A 198 11.78 17.01 -8.52
N ASN A 199 11.66 16.03 -7.62
CA ASN A 199 11.63 16.32 -6.19
C ASN A 199 12.08 15.10 -5.38
N ASN A 200 12.50 15.36 -4.14
CA ASN A 200 12.70 14.35 -3.12
C ASN A 200 11.96 14.81 -1.86
N ILE A 201 10.92 14.07 -1.47
CA ILE A 201 10.11 14.37 -0.29
C ILE A 201 10.65 13.51 0.86
N MET A 202 11.13 14.15 1.91
CA MET A 202 11.80 13.52 3.06
C MET A 202 10.79 12.86 4.01
N ILE A 203 10.04 11.87 3.50
CA ILE A 203 9.10 11.05 4.26
C ILE A 203 9.70 9.65 4.39
N SER A 204 10.27 9.36 5.54
CA SER A 204 10.94 8.07 5.82
C SER A 204 10.22 7.27 6.91
N HIS A 205 10.46 5.95 6.94
CA HIS A 205 9.95 5.01 7.93
C HIS A 205 8.41 4.90 7.99
N TRP A 206 7.71 5.34 6.93
CA TRP A 206 6.29 5.10 6.84
C TRP A 206 5.98 3.69 6.33
N HIS A 207 5.13 2.99 7.04
CA HIS A 207 4.53 1.74 6.62
C HIS A 207 3.22 2.02 5.86
N ASN A 208 2.75 1.02 5.10
CA ASN A 208 1.49 1.10 4.36
C ASN A 208 1.41 2.32 3.42
N PHE A 209 2.55 2.70 2.87
CA PHE A 209 2.72 3.88 2.03
C PHE A 209 1.85 3.80 0.77
N LYS A 210 1.14 4.89 0.46
CA LYS A 210 0.26 5.02 -0.70
C LYS A 210 0.23 6.47 -1.20
N VAL A 211 0.20 6.64 -2.52
CA VAL A 211 -0.09 7.91 -3.17
C VAL A 211 -1.49 7.85 -3.76
N ALA A 212 -2.34 8.83 -3.47
CA ALA A 212 -3.70 8.92 -3.98
C ALA A 212 -4.11 10.38 -4.18
N GLY A 213 -4.31 10.78 -5.45
CA GLY A 213 -4.51 12.17 -5.83
C GLY A 213 -3.35 13.03 -5.34
N LYS A 214 -3.68 14.17 -4.73
CA LYS A 214 -2.68 15.11 -4.18
C LYS A 214 -2.10 14.72 -2.82
N TYR A 215 -2.37 13.51 -2.32
CA TYR A 215 -1.98 13.08 -0.98
C TYR A 215 -1.04 11.89 -1.00
N ILE A 216 -0.10 11.93 -0.08
CA ILE A 216 0.70 10.77 0.35
C ILE A 216 0.18 10.33 1.72
N PHE A 217 -0.11 9.05 1.84
CA PHE A 217 -0.56 8.43 3.08
C PHE A 217 0.49 7.43 3.57
N GLY A 218 0.55 7.26 4.87
CA GLY A 218 1.35 6.23 5.50
C GLY A 218 1.13 6.19 6.99
N SER A 219 1.85 5.32 7.66
CA SER A 219 1.74 5.16 9.12
C SER A 219 3.10 4.92 9.73
N GLN A 220 3.27 5.39 10.95
CA GLN A 220 4.43 5.09 11.76
C GLN A 220 3.98 4.89 13.21
N SER A 221 4.37 3.79 13.83
CA SER A 221 3.90 3.41 15.16
C SER A 221 2.36 3.40 15.25
N ASP A 222 1.78 4.20 16.13
CA ASP A 222 0.35 4.33 16.37
C ASP A 222 -0.32 5.47 15.60
N THR A 223 0.40 6.12 14.67
CA THR A 223 -0.07 7.31 13.98
C THR A 223 -0.24 7.06 12.48
N LEU A 224 -1.41 7.41 11.95
CA LEU A 224 -1.71 7.51 10.53
C LEU A 224 -1.42 8.93 10.07
N TYR A 225 -0.75 9.07 8.93
CA TYR A 225 -0.36 10.34 8.34
C TYR A 225 -0.99 10.55 6.97
N ARG A 226 -1.33 11.80 6.68
CA ARG A 226 -1.67 12.27 5.34
C ARG A 226 -0.88 13.55 5.02
N TYR A 227 -0.03 13.47 4.04
CA TYR A 227 0.76 14.60 3.56
C TYR A 227 0.18 15.12 2.25
N GLU A 228 -0.16 16.41 2.19
CA GLU A 228 -0.65 17.06 0.98
C GLU A 228 0.54 17.62 0.17
N ILE A 229 0.77 17.09 -1.03
CA ILE A 229 1.96 17.32 -1.84
C ILE A 229 2.14 18.81 -2.19
N ASN A 230 1.05 19.52 -2.53
CA ASN A 230 1.13 20.90 -3.02
C ASN A 230 1.22 21.95 -1.89
N SER A 231 0.61 21.69 -0.74
CA SER A 231 0.58 22.62 0.39
C SER A 231 1.59 22.27 1.49
N PHE A 232 2.25 21.11 1.37
CA PHE A 232 3.17 20.56 2.38
C PHE A 232 2.51 20.35 3.75
N ARG A 233 1.16 20.30 3.79
CA ARG A 233 0.41 20.10 5.04
C ARG A 233 0.47 18.64 5.45
N LEU A 234 0.79 18.39 6.71
CA LEU A 234 0.76 17.09 7.36
C LEU A 234 -0.41 17.04 8.33
N ASP A 235 -1.32 16.09 8.10
CA ASP A 235 -2.39 15.74 9.04
C ASP A 235 -2.05 14.41 9.72
N GLU A 236 -2.41 14.28 10.99
CA GLU A 236 -2.06 13.14 11.84
C GLU A 236 -3.29 12.64 12.60
N TRP A 237 -3.46 11.33 12.69
CA TRP A 237 -4.51 10.68 13.48
C TRP A 237 -3.92 9.56 14.31
N LYS A 238 -4.20 9.57 15.61
CA LYS A 238 -3.86 8.46 16.49
C LYS A 238 -4.77 7.28 16.22
N MET A 239 -4.18 6.13 15.92
CA MET A 239 -4.93 4.89 15.73
C MET A 239 -5.21 4.22 17.07
N PRO A 240 -6.43 3.71 17.30
CA PRO A 240 -6.72 2.86 18.44
C PRO A 240 -5.78 1.65 18.52
N GLU A 241 -5.47 1.21 19.74
CA GLU A 241 -4.56 0.09 19.99
C GLU A 241 -4.92 -1.18 19.20
N GLN A 242 -6.19 -1.47 19.07
CA GLN A 242 -6.70 -2.59 18.29
C GLN A 242 -6.38 -2.51 16.79
N ILE A 243 -6.11 -1.32 16.25
CA ILE A 243 -5.75 -1.12 14.85
C ILE A 243 -4.24 -1.20 14.68
N TYR A 244 -3.46 -0.40 15.41
CA TYR A 244 -2.02 -0.37 15.16
C TYR A 244 -1.29 -1.65 15.59
N ARG A 245 -1.89 -2.48 16.47
CA ARG A 245 -1.37 -3.82 16.82
C ARG A 245 -1.79 -4.93 15.86
N SER A 246 -2.51 -4.62 14.78
CA SER A 246 -2.81 -5.63 13.75
C SER A 246 -1.53 -6.09 13.03
N ARG A 247 -1.57 -7.28 12.42
CA ARG A 247 -0.42 -7.85 11.68
C ARG A 247 0.00 -6.94 10.52
N SER A 248 -0.96 -6.38 9.84
CA SER A 248 -0.80 -5.37 8.81
C SER A 248 -2.10 -4.61 8.64
N PHE A 249 -2.05 -3.43 8.07
CA PHE A 249 -3.25 -2.73 7.66
C PHE A 249 -3.05 -2.04 6.31
N ASN A 250 -4.15 -1.71 5.66
CA ASN A 250 -4.18 -0.98 4.42
C ASN A 250 -5.34 0.01 4.47
N PHE A 251 -5.34 1.02 3.63
CA PHE A 251 -6.41 2.01 3.63
C PHE A 251 -6.73 2.51 2.23
N THR A 252 -7.95 2.98 2.07
CA THR A 252 -8.42 3.77 0.94
C THR A 252 -8.74 5.18 1.42
N SER A 253 -9.32 6.02 0.60
CA SER A 253 -9.72 7.38 1.01
C SER A 253 -10.77 7.39 2.12
N THR A 254 -11.55 6.32 2.28
CA THR A 254 -12.72 6.25 3.17
C THR A 254 -12.68 5.12 4.19
N ARG A 255 -11.77 4.15 4.03
CA ARG A 255 -11.73 2.95 4.85
C ARG A 255 -10.33 2.56 5.28
N LEU A 256 -10.24 1.94 6.44
CA LEU A 256 -9.06 1.23 6.94
C LEU A 256 -9.39 -0.24 7.09
N TYR A 257 -8.46 -1.08 6.67
CA TYR A 257 -8.53 -2.55 6.70
C TYR A 257 -7.40 -3.05 7.59
N ALA A 258 -7.71 -3.80 8.63
CA ALA A 258 -6.73 -4.29 9.60
C ALA A 258 -6.73 -5.82 9.63
N LEU A 259 -5.61 -6.45 9.28
CA LEU A 259 -5.46 -7.91 9.32
C LEU A 259 -5.21 -8.37 10.75
N LYS A 260 -6.14 -9.15 11.26
CA LYS A 260 -6.11 -9.81 12.58
C LYS A 260 -5.87 -11.31 12.43
N LYS A 261 -5.88 -12.01 13.56
CA LYS A 261 -5.81 -13.47 13.58
C LYS A 261 -7.03 -14.11 12.94
N GLU A 262 -8.20 -13.53 13.18
CA GLU A 262 -9.52 -14.06 12.76
C GLU A 262 -9.89 -13.65 11.33
N GLY A 263 -9.18 -12.66 10.74
CA GLY A 263 -9.49 -12.13 9.41
C GLY A 263 -9.23 -10.63 9.29
N ILE A 264 -9.92 -9.96 8.37
CA ILE A 264 -9.77 -8.52 8.10
C ILE A 264 -10.92 -7.75 8.76
N GLU A 265 -10.60 -6.89 9.72
CA GLU A 265 -11.52 -5.89 10.25
C GLU A 265 -11.52 -4.65 9.36
N ILE A 266 -12.70 -4.12 9.08
CA ILE A 266 -12.90 -2.93 8.24
C ILE A 266 -13.48 -1.82 9.10
N TYR A 267 -12.89 -0.63 8.96
CA TYR A 267 -13.29 0.60 9.66
C TYR A 267 -13.57 1.71 8.64
N SER A 268 -14.55 2.58 8.90
CA SER A 268 -14.67 3.86 8.19
C SER A 268 -13.68 4.88 8.77
N LEU A 269 -13.15 5.74 7.88
CA LEU A 269 -12.35 6.92 8.22
C LEU A 269 -13.26 8.16 8.12
N HIS A 270 -13.23 9.03 9.14
CA HIS A 270 -14.03 10.28 9.21
C HIS A 270 -13.13 11.50 9.41
#